data_be7f8075ab114d2101d3534fc8928940
#
_entry.id   be7f8075ab114d2101d3534fc8928940
#
_cell.length_a   1.000
_cell.length_b   1.000
_cell.length_c   1.000
_cell.angle_alpha   90.00
_cell.angle_beta   90.00
_cell.angle_gamma   90.00
#
_symmetry.space_group_name_H-M   'P 1'
#
loop_
_entity.id
_entity.type
_entity.pdbx_description
1 polymer ?
#
loop_
_entity_poly.entity_id
_entity_poly.type
_entity_poly.pdbx_seq_one_letter_code
_entity_poly.pdbx_strand_id
1 'polypeptide(L)'
;MQFVLGALDPEMHTIEALLTEAGRHFVHARLDGRRVVSGNAYIADGLSGEVDWEQPVVWVECSVPALRREQHLVADHHKPGDPGYGLPASRFWEGSSLGQVCAYLRIAQSLPLSIIAASDHGLNHADQGHCPG
;
A
#
# COMPACT_ATOMS: atom_id res chain seq x y z
N MET A 1 13.63 -3.25 -6.86
CA MET A 1 12.56 -2.56 -6.11
C MET A 1 12.04 -3.47 -5.01
N GLN A 2 11.95 -2.96 -3.83
CA GLN A 2 11.51 -3.69 -2.64
C GLN A 2 10.29 -3.01 -2.03
N PHE A 3 9.50 -3.74 -1.25
CA PHE A 3 8.24 -3.23 -0.72
C PHE A 3 8.17 -3.45 0.78
N VAL A 4 7.66 -2.47 1.50
CA VAL A 4 7.32 -2.57 2.91
C VAL A 4 5.81 -2.45 3.03
N LEU A 5 5.18 -3.47 3.58
CA LEU A 5 3.73 -3.61 3.58
C LEU A 5 3.12 -3.34 4.96
N GLY A 6 1.98 -2.68 4.97
CA GLY A 6 1.22 -2.39 6.18
C GLY A 6 0.31 -3.53 6.64
N ALA A 7 -0.85 -3.15 7.15
CA ALA A 7 -1.82 -4.10 7.72
C ALA A 7 -2.34 -5.09 6.68
N LEU A 8 -2.58 -6.32 7.12
CA LEU A 8 -3.17 -7.35 6.27
C LEU A 8 -4.69 -7.15 6.21
N ASP A 9 -5.18 -6.93 5.01
CA ASP A 9 -6.60 -6.88 4.66
C ASP A 9 -6.77 -7.55 3.28
N PRO A 10 -7.99 -7.64 2.73
CA PRO A 10 -8.18 -8.30 1.42
C PRO A 10 -7.34 -7.69 0.30
N GLU A 11 -7.20 -6.38 0.25
CA GLU A 11 -6.34 -5.72 -0.75
C GLU A 11 -4.87 -6.09 -0.54
N MET A 12 -4.38 -6.00 0.70
CA MET A 12 -2.98 -6.31 1.01
C MET A 12 -2.65 -7.78 0.73
N HIS A 13 -3.59 -8.69 1.01
CA HIS A 13 -3.43 -10.10 0.68
C HIS A 13 -3.20 -10.29 -0.84
N THR A 14 -3.94 -9.57 -1.66
CA THR A 14 -3.77 -9.59 -3.11
C THR A 14 -2.43 -9.00 -3.52
N ILE A 15 -2.03 -7.88 -2.91
CA ILE A 15 -0.72 -7.27 -3.16
C ILE A 15 0.42 -8.26 -2.86
N GLU A 16 0.37 -8.94 -1.72
CA GLU A 16 1.38 -9.92 -1.35
C GLU A 16 1.47 -11.07 -2.37
N ALA A 17 0.32 -11.56 -2.84
CA ALA A 17 0.30 -12.61 -3.85
C ALA A 17 0.95 -12.14 -5.16
N LEU A 18 0.65 -10.92 -5.60
CA LEU A 18 1.24 -10.35 -6.82
C LEU A 18 2.75 -10.15 -6.69
N LEU A 19 3.22 -9.67 -5.54
CA LEU A 19 4.65 -9.48 -5.29
C LEU A 19 5.39 -10.81 -5.27
N THR A 20 4.80 -11.83 -4.65
CA THR A 20 5.36 -13.18 -4.62
C THR A 20 5.46 -13.75 -6.03
N GLU A 21 4.40 -13.64 -6.82
CA GLU A 21 4.37 -14.11 -8.20
C GLU A 21 5.38 -13.37 -9.08
N ALA A 22 5.56 -12.07 -8.85
CA ALA A 22 6.52 -11.25 -9.59
C ALA A 22 7.97 -11.44 -9.11
N GLY A 23 8.20 -12.21 -8.07
CA GLY A 23 9.54 -12.43 -7.49
C GLY A 23 10.12 -11.20 -6.80
N ARG A 24 9.27 -10.31 -6.29
CA ARG A 24 9.72 -9.09 -5.61
C ARG A 24 9.87 -9.31 -4.12
N HIS A 25 10.96 -8.79 -3.56
CA HIS A 25 11.21 -8.85 -2.13
C HIS A 25 10.26 -7.89 -1.39
N PHE A 26 9.65 -8.39 -0.33
CA PHE A 26 8.85 -7.55 0.56
C PHE A 26 9.01 -7.98 2.02
N VAL A 27 8.79 -7.03 2.91
CA VAL A 27 8.75 -7.24 4.35
C VAL A 27 7.50 -6.56 4.90
N HIS A 28 7.14 -6.86 6.15
CA HIS A 28 6.01 -6.23 6.84
C HIS A 28 6.51 -5.21 7.86
N ALA A 29 5.81 -4.10 7.98
CA ALA A 29 6.03 -3.19 9.10
C ALA A 29 5.53 -3.82 10.40
N ARG A 30 6.26 -3.61 11.49
CA ARG A 30 5.96 -4.14 12.81
C ARG A 30 5.95 -3.05 13.86
N LEU A 31 5.13 -3.25 14.89
CA LEU A 31 5.16 -2.46 16.12
C LEU A 31 5.25 -3.45 17.28
N ASP A 32 6.27 -3.29 18.14
CA ASP A 32 6.54 -4.20 19.24
C ASP A 32 6.64 -5.67 18.80
N GLY A 33 7.29 -5.91 17.66
CA GLY A 33 7.52 -7.26 17.13
C GLY A 33 6.32 -7.92 16.47
N ARG A 34 5.20 -7.21 16.34
CA ARG A 34 3.98 -7.72 15.70
C ARG A 34 3.68 -6.95 14.43
N ARG A 35 3.14 -7.63 13.42
CA ARG A 35 2.67 -6.94 12.22
C ARG A 35 1.68 -5.84 12.61
N VAL A 36 1.84 -4.65 12.02
CA VAL A 36 0.92 -3.54 12.26
C VAL A 36 -0.50 -3.87 11.81
N VAL A 37 -1.45 -3.20 12.44
CA VAL A 37 -2.87 -3.17 12.03
C VAL A 37 -3.18 -1.76 11.49
N SER A 38 -4.37 -1.55 10.94
CA SER A 38 -4.72 -0.27 10.33
C SER A 38 -4.55 0.92 11.29
N GLY A 39 -4.83 0.73 12.57
CA GLY A 39 -4.75 1.80 13.57
C GLY A 39 -3.32 2.21 13.96
N ASN A 40 -2.29 1.40 13.68
CA ASN A 40 -0.90 1.70 14.05
C ASN A 40 0.10 1.55 12.90
N ALA A 41 -0.38 1.43 11.65
CA ALA A 41 0.47 1.16 10.49
C ALA A 41 1.48 2.27 10.20
N TYR A 42 1.24 3.49 10.64
CA TYR A 42 2.10 4.63 10.35
C TYR A 42 3.03 5.02 11.50
N ILE A 43 2.98 4.29 12.60
CA ILE A 43 3.86 4.49 13.76
C ILE A 43 4.68 3.23 14.07
N ALA A 44 4.96 2.43 13.05
CA ALA A 44 5.75 1.21 13.21
C ALA A 44 7.17 1.52 13.67
N ASP A 45 7.77 0.57 14.39
CA ASP A 45 9.13 0.70 14.93
C ASP A 45 10.11 -0.32 14.37
N GLY A 46 9.67 -1.21 13.50
CA GLY A 46 10.54 -2.25 12.94
C GLY A 46 9.96 -2.92 11.71
N LEU A 47 10.71 -3.90 11.22
CA LEU A 47 10.40 -4.65 10.00
C LEU A 47 10.50 -6.15 10.25
N SER A 48 9.78 -6.95 9.47
CA SER A 48 9.80 -8.41 9.58
C SER A 48 11.05 -9.06 8.99
N GLY A 49 11.85 -8.32 8.25
CA GLY A 49 13.03 -8.81 7.57
C GLY A 49 13.95 -7.68 7.14
N GLU A 50 14.96 -8.02 6.35
CA GLU A 50 15.94 -7.06 5.89
C GLU A 50 15.53 -6.39 4.59
N VAL A 51 15.94 -5.15 4.44
CA VAL A 51 15.75 -4.33 3.24
C VAL A 51 17.11 -3.82 2.79
N ASP A 52 17.38 -3.91 1.49
CA ASP A 52 18.55 -3.28 0.89
C ASP A 52 18.21 -1.82 0.59
N TRP A 53 18.66 -0.92 1.47
CA TRP A 53 18.33 0.50 1.39
C TRP A 53 18.99 1.23 0.20
N GLU A 54 19.87 0.57 -0.51
CA GLU A 54 20.45 1.12 -1.75
C GLU A 54 19.55 0.92 -2.96
N GLN A 55 18.57 0.02 -2.87
CA GLN A 55 17.56 -0.17 -3.91
C GLN A 55 16.34 0.69 -3.66
N PRO A 56 15.53 0.97 -4.70
CA PRO A 56 14.26 1.67 -4.52
C PRO A 56 13.34 0.90 -3.56
N VAL A 57 12.74 1.62 -2.62
CA VAL A 57 11.84 1.09 -1.61
C VAL A 57 10.46 1.74 -1.77
N VAL A 58 9.42 0.93 -1.79
CA VAL A 58 8.03 1.38 -1.84
C VAL A 58 7.36 1.06 -0.50
N TRP A 59 6.85 2.08 0.15
CA TRP A 59 6.06 1.95 1.37
C TRP A 59 4.58 1.82 0.98
N VAL A 60 3.97 0.71 1.34
CA VAL A 60 2.58 0.41 0.99
C VAL A 60 1.72 0.46 2.25
N GLU A 61 0.94 1.53 2.39
CA GLU A 61 0.01 1.74 3.50
C GLU A 61 0.65 1.62 4.88
N CYS A 62 1.89 2.08 5.02
CA CYS A 62 2.58 2.07 6.31
C CYS A 62 3.76 3.02 6.34
N SER A 63 4.28 3.23 7.54
CA SER A 63 5.52 3.97 7.74
C SER A 63 6.23 3.49 9.00
N VAL A 64 7.57 3.32 8.89
CA VAL A 64 8.47 3.28 10.03
C VAL A 64 9.20 4.63 10.00
N PRO A 65 8.78 5.62 10.78
CA PRO A 65 9.31 6.99 10.65
C PRO A 65 10.83 7.08 10.77
N ALA A 66 11.44 6.24 11.58
CA ALA A 66 12.89 6.22 11.75
C ALA A 66 13.66 5.77 10.50
N LEU A 67 13.00 5.01 9.61
CA LEU A 67 13.62 4.42 8.42
C LEU A 67 13.20 5.11 7.13
N ARG A 68 12.06 5.77 7.13
CA ARG A 68 11.51 6.41 5.95
C ARG A 68 12.34 7.61 5.51
N ARG A 69 12.55 7.77 4.19
CA ARG A 69 13.27 8.88 3.58
C ARG A 69 12.46 9.49 2.44
N GLU A 70 12.73 10.76 2.10
CA GLU A 70 12.00 11.48 1.04
C GLU A 70 12.11 10.80 -0.33
N GLN A 71 13.25 10.21 -0.63
CA GLN A 71 13.46 9.54 -1.92
C GLN A 71 12.71 8.22 -2.05
N HIS A 72 12.16 7.68 -0.97
CA HIS A 72 11.37 6.47 -1.04
C HIS A 72 10.05 6.70 -1.76
N LEU A 73 9.54 5.65 -2.39
CA LEU A 73 8.27 5.67 -3.09
C LEU A 73 7.12 5.28 -2.15
N VAL A 74 5.90 5.61 -2.53
CA VAL A 74 4.70 5.36 -1.72
C VAL A 74 3.59 4.81 -2.60
N ALA A 75 2.88 3.81 -2.10
CA ALA A 75 1.62 3.34 -2.66
C ALA A 75 0.57 3.44 -1.55
N ASP A 76 -0.27 4.47 -1.59
CA ASP A 76 -1.19 4.77 -0.51
C ASP A 76 -2.27 5.77 -0.95
N HIS A 77 -3.35 5.88 -0.16
CA HIS A 77 -4.44 6.80 -0.42
C HIS A 77 -5.10 7.33 0.88
N HIS A 78 -4.42 7.19 2.02
CA HIS A 78 -5.00 7.49 3.34
C HIS A 78 -4.75 8.92 3.83
N LYS A 79 -3.69 9.58 3.37
CA LYS A 79 -3.26 10.88 3.90
C LYS A 79 -3.01 11.89 2.80
N PRO A 80 -3.13 13.21 3.09
CA PRO A 80 -2.69 14.25 2.18
C PRO A 80 -1.23 14.02 1.77
N GLY A 81 -0.95 14.12 0.48
CA GLY A 81 0.37 13.83 -0.09
C GLY A 81 0.52 12.41 -0.62
N ASP A 82 -0.34 11.47 -0.24
CA ASP A 82 -0.34 10.14 -0.83
C ASP A 82 -0.83 10.21 -2.29
N PRO A 83 -0.26 9.39 -3.20
CA PRO A 83 -0.64 9.46 -4.62
C PRO A 83 -2.13 9.28 -4.90
N GLY A 84 -2.81 8.45 -4.11
CA GLY A 84 -4.24 8.18 -4.28
C GLY A 84 -5.16 8.98 -3.39
N TYR A 85 -4.64 9.87 -2.54
CA TYR A 85 -5.46 10.62 -1.60
C TYR A 85 -6.41 11.59 -2.31
N GLY A 86 -7.68 11.55 -1.94
CA GLY A 86 -8.68 12.47 -2.46
C GLY A 86 -9.19 12.13 -3.85
N LEU A 87 -8.68 11.11 -4.52
CA LEU A 87 -9.22 10.69 -5.80
C LEU A 87 -10.62 10.11 -5.63
N PRO A 88 -11.58 10.45 -6.52
CA PRO A 88 -12.94 9.96 -6.39
C PRO A 88 -13.03 8.44 -6.58
N ALA A 89 -14.13 7.84 -6.10
CA ALA A 89 -14.36 6.40 -6.22
C ALA A 89 -14.33 5.92 -7.68
N SER A 90 -14.69 6.78 -8.65
CA SER A 90 -14.62 6.47 -10.08
C SER A 90 -13.18 6.27 -10.58
N ARG A 91 -12.18 6.80 -9.88
CA ARG A 91 -10.76 6.63 -10.20
C ARG A 91 -10.09 5.60 -9.26
N PHE A 92 -10.82 4.56 -8.92
CA PHE A 92 -10.40 3.56 -7.94
C PHE A 92 -9.09 2.86 -8.30
N TRP A 93 -8.87 2.59 -9.58
CA TRP A 93 -7.65 1.87 -9.98
C TRP A 93 -6.39 2.70 -9.71
N GLU A 94 -6.40 3.94 -10.11
CA GLU A 94 -5.28 4.85 -9.89
C GLU A 94 -5.12 5.23 -8.42
N GLY A 95 -6.22 5.32 -7.71
CA GLY A 95 -6.25 5.77 -6.32
C GLY A 95 -5.93 4.67 -5.31
N SER A 96 -6.26 3.41 -5.62
CA SER A 96 -6.01 2.30 -4.70
C SER A 96 -4.53 1.96 -4.59
N SER A 97 -4.12 1.47 -3.42
CA SER A 97 -2.76 0.97 -3.25
C SER A 97 -2.47 -0.20 -4.17
N LEU A 98 -3.44 -1.08 -4.39
CA LEU A 98 -3.31 -2.20 -5.33
C LEU A 98 -3.02 -1.70 -6.74
N GLY A 99 -3.78 -0.73 -7.24
CA GLY A 99 -3.55 -0.16 -8.57
C GLY A 99 -2.18 0.51 -8.68
N GLN A 100 -1.77 1.22 -7.64
CA GLN A 100 -0.45 1.85 -7.59
C GLN A 100 0.68 0.81 -7.61
N VAL A 101 0.56 -0.27 -6.83
CA VAL A 101 1.54 -1.38 -6.85
C VAL A 101 1.58 -2.04 -8.22
N CYS A 102 0.43 -2.29 -8.84
CA CYS A 102 0.38 -2.84 -10.20
C CYS A 102 1.10 -1.94 -11.20
N ALA A 103 0.99 -0.63 -11.07
CA ALA A 103 1.72 0.31 -11.92
C ALA A 103 3.24 0.16 -11.76
N TYR A 104 3.73 0.04 -10.52
CA TYR A 104 5.15 -0.19 -10.28
C TYR A 104 5.62 -1.53 -10.88
N LEU A 105 4.78 -2.55 -10.84
CA LEU A 105 5.10 -3.88 -11.35
C LEU A 105 4.80 -4.03 -12.85
N ARG A 106 4.18 -3.04 -13.47
CA ARG A 106 3.70 -3.07 -14.86
C ARG A 106 2.70 -4.20 -15.11
N ILE A 107 1.82 -4.43 -14.14
CA ILE A 107 0.72 -5.40 -14.25
C ILE A 107 -0.51 -4.66 -14.75
N ALA A 108 -1.13 -5.19 -15.82
CA ALA A 108 -2.33 -4.60 -16.39
C ALA A 108 -3.54 -4.75 -15.48
N GLN A 109 -4.42 -3.77 -15.50
CA GLN A 109 -5.71 -3.84 -14.83
C GLN A 109 -6.52 -5.03 -15.36
N SER A 110 -7.14 -5.78 -14.44
CA SER A 110 -8.04 -6.89 -14.77
C SER A 110 -9.32 -6.77 -13.97
N LEU A 111 -10.38 -7.48 -14.38
CA LEU A 111 -11.65 -7.41 -13.65
C LEU A 111 -11.53 -7.89 -12.20
N PRO A 112 -10.91 -9.04 -11.88
CA PRO A 112 -10.74 -9.45 -10.48
C PRO A 112 -9.99 -8.44 -9.63
N LEU A 113 -8.90 -7.88 -10.13
CA LEU A 113 -8.13 -6.87 -9.43
C LEU A 113 -8.90 -5.56 -9.29
N SER A 114 -9.67 -5.18 -10.30
CA SER A 114 -10.50 -3.98 -10.28
C SER A 114 -11.57 -4.03 -9.20
N ILE A 115 -12.19 -5.18 -8.96
CA ILE A 115 -13.20 -5.34 -7.92
C ILE A 115 -12.61 -5.10 -6.54
N ILE A 116 -11.43 -5.65 -6.27
CA ILE A 116 -10.75 -5.48 -4.99
C ILE A 116 -10.33 -4.01 -4.80
N ALA A 117 -9.75 -3.41 -5.82
CA ALA A 117 -9.32 -2.01 -5.79
C ALA A 117 -10.50 -1.06 -5.60
N ALA A 118 -11.60 -1.29 -6.29
CA ALA A 118 -12.80 -0.45 -6.19
C ALA A 118 -13.41 -0.52 -4.80
N SER A 119 -13.52 -1.72 -4.22
CA SER A 119 -14.04 -1.92 -2.88
C SER A 119 -13.21 -1.17 -1.84
N ASP A 120 -11.91 -1.33 -1.86
CA ASP A 120 -11.02 -0.73 -0.88
C ASP A 120 -10.96 0.79 -1.03
N HIS A 121 -10.76 1.29 -2.24
CA HIS A 121 -10.67 2.72 -2.49
C HIS A 121 -12.00 3.43 -2.24
N GLY A 122 -13.11 2.80 -2.58
CA GLY A 122 -14.44 3.36 -2.32
C GLY A 122 -14.71 3.52 -0.82
N LEU A 123 -14.36 2.53 0.00
CA LEU A 123 -14.48 2.59 1.45
C LEU A 123 -13.59 3.68 2.03
N ASN A 124 -12.34 3.76 1.59
CA ASN A 124 -11.42 4.80 2.06
C ASN A 124 -11.91 6.20 1.68
N HIS A 125 -12.46 6.36 0.48
CA HIS A 125 -13.01 7.64 0.03
C HIS A 125 -14.22 8.07 0.89
N ALA A 126 -15.10 7.13 1.24
CA ALA A 126 -16.21 7.38 2.15
C ALA A 126 -15.73 7.78 3.55
N ASP A 127 -14.70 7.12 4.07
CA ASP A 127 -14.10 7.43 5.38
C ASP A 127 -13.47 8.81 5.41
N GLN A 128 -13.11 9.37 4.27
CA GLN A 128 -12.61 10.74 4.15
C GLN A 128 -13.75 11.78 4.07
N GLY A 129 -15.00 11.35 4.29
CA GLY A 129 -16.15 12.24 4.26
C GLY A 129 -16.78 12.43 2.87
N HIS A 130 -16.37 11.64 1.89
CA HIS A 130 -16.95 11.66 0.55
C HIS A 130 -17.95 10.52 0.37
N CYS A 131 -19.00 10.75 -0.38
CA CYS A 131 -19.96 9.71 -0.70
C CYS A 131 -19.60 9.10 -2.06
N PRO A 132 -19.40 7.76 -2.15
CA PRO A 132 -19.27 7.12 -3.45
C PRO A 132 -20.60 7.31 -4.18
N GLY A 133 -20.54 8.03 -5.25
CA GLY A 133 -21.72 8.37 -6.02
C GLY A 133 -22.16 7.28 -6.95
#